data_d0645905d901c976585c33273eb59bdc
#
_entry.id   d0645905d901c976585c33273eb59bdc
#
_cell.length_a   1.000
_cell.length_b   1.000
_cell.length_c   1.000
_cell.angle_alpha   90.00
_cell.angle_beta   90.00
_cell.angle_gamma   90.00
#
_symmetry.space_group_name_H-M   'P 1'
#
loop_
_entity.id
_entity.type
_entity.pdbx_description
1 polymer ?
#
loop_
_entity_poly.entity_id
_entity_poly.type
_entity_poly.pdbx_seq_one_letter_code
_entity_poly.pdbx_strand_id
1 'polypeptide(L)'
;MKLTKLLSLILACILLSLSVISCSPSVTEAGIAIPSDMQAIAGEAGDYDLIVPNEWLVETTVGMTSAYVEDTARSSVTVTANELTAELTSIEAYWDMFAEEFAATFADFAMVDAEPSDVVVGSAYEDTTRHTEALKYRYTATVGGVKYQWMQVLSLRGATMYIITYTSTAESYESNLEDVNEILSHLYFR
;
A
#
# COMPACT_ATOMS: atom_id res chain seq x y z
N MET A 1 -17.85 -2.11 63.55
CA MET A 1 -17.18 -3.25 62.90
C MET A 1 -17.74 -3.63 61.52
N LYS A 2 -18.70 -2.90 60.96
CA LYS A 2 -19.28 -3.18 59.61
C LYS A 2 -18.80 -2.20 58.51
N LEU A 3 -18.37 -1.00 58.90
CA LEU A 3 -17.97 0.05 57.93
C LEU A 3 -16.57 -0.17 57.35
N THR A 4 -15.65 -0.66 58.17
CA THR A 4 -14.26 -0.95 57.77
C THR A 4 -14.14 -2.12 56.77
N LYS A 5 -15.04 -3.12 56.88
CA LYS A 5 -15.10 -4.24 55.91
C LYS A 5 -15.67 -3.82 54.56
N LEU A 6 -16.60 -2.86 54.53
CA LEU A 6 -17.15 -2.33 53.28
C LEU A 6 -16.13 -1.48 52.54
N LEU A 7 -15.36 -0.66 53.25
CA LEU A 7 -14.31 0.16 52.66
C LEU A 7 -13.17 -0.68 52.04
N SER A 8 -12.81 -1.80 52.73
CA SER A 8 -11.81 -2.74 52.21
C SER A 8 -12.24 -3.48 50.97
N LEU A 9 -13.55 -3.77 50.85
CA LEU A 9 -14.10 -4.44 49.66
C LEU A 9 -14.14 -3.51 48.45
N ILE A 10 -14.48 -2.22 48.66
CA ILE A 10 -14.51 -1.20 47.57
C ILE A 10 -13.09 -0.92 47.09
N LEU A 11 -12.10 -0.86 47.99
CA LEU A 11 -10.70 -0.64 47.59
C LEU A 11 -10.12 -1.83 46.82
N ALA A 12 -10.52 -3.06 47.14
CA ALA A 12 -10.11 -4.26 46.40
C ALA A 12 -10.73 -4.31 44.98
N CYS A 13 -11.97 -3.82 44.78
CA CYS A 13 -12.61 -3.74 43.48
C CYS A 13 -12.00 -2.67 42.58
N ILE A 14 -11.48 -1.56 43.12
CA ILE A 14 -10.80 -0.50 42.37
C ILE A 14 -9.41 -0.96 41.89
N LEU A 15 -8.75 -1.84 42.66
CA LEU A 15 -7.44 -2.37 42.27
C LEU A 15 -7.50 -3.50 41.23
N LEU A 16 -8.68 -4.14 41.03
CA LEU A 16 -8.88 -5.16 39.99
C LEU A 16 -9.31 -4.60 38.63
N SER A 17 -9.61 -3.31 38.52
CA SER A 17 -10.00 -2.67 37.27
C SER A 17 -8.84 -2.00 36.52
N LEU A 18 -7.61 -2.15 36.97
CA LEU A 18 -6.42 -1.92 36.13
C LEU A 18 -6.23 -3.12 35.21
N SER A 19 -7.19 -3.31 34.30
CA SER A 19 -6.98 -4.06 33.09
C SER A 19 -5.83 -3.38 32.38
N VAL A 20 -4.65 -3.96 32.44
CA VAL A 20 -3.59 -3.67 31.47
C VAL A 20 -4.23 -3.89 30.12
N ILE A 21 -4.57 -2.81 29.44
CA ILE A 21 -4.80 -2.83 28.00
C ILE A 21 -3.43 -3.23 27.45
N SER A 22 -3.21 -4.53 27.32
CA SER A 22 -2.12 -5.06 26.55
C SER A 22 -2.44 -4.67 25.12
N CYS A 23 -1.88 -3.56 24.66
CA CYS A 23 -1.80 -3.27 23.26
C CYS A 23 -0.88 -4.33 22.65
N SER A 24 -1.44 -5.50 22.34
CA SER A 24 -0.76 -6.43 21.45
C SER A 24 -0.70 -5.72 20.10
N PRO A 25 0.47 -5.63 19.49
CA PRO A 25 0.56 -5.08 18.13
C PRO A 25 -0.40 -5.88 17.24
N SER A 26 -1.16 -5.19 16.41
CA SER A 26 -1.93 -5.84 15.37
C SER A 26 -0.95 -6.47 14.37
N VAL A 27 -1.29 -7.65 13.87
CA VAL A 27 -0.47 -8.36 12.89
C VAL A 27 -1.36 -8.76 11.73
N THR A 28 -0.80 -8.84 10.52
CA THR A 28 -1.47 -9.41 9.35
C THR A 28 -1.69 -10.91 9.54
N GLU A 29 -2.48 -11.55 8.67
CA GLU A 29 -2.59 -13.02 8.65
C GLU A 29 -1.24 -13.71 8.44
N ALA A 30 -0.32 -13.07 7.74
CA ALA A 30 1.06 -13.54 7.56
C ALA A 30 1.96 -13.28 8.79
N GLY A 31 1.45 -12.67 9.86
CA GLY A 31 2.20 -12.38 11.09
C GLY A 31 3.10 -11.15 11.01
N ILE A 32 2.91 -10.28 10.01
CA ILE A 32 3.66 -9.02 9.86
C ILE A 32 3.10 -8.01 10.85
N ALA A 33 3.98 -7.36 11.61
CA ALA A 33 3.58 -6.32 12.55
C ALA A 33 3.05 -5.08 11.81
N ILE A 34 1.87 -4.63 12.21
CA ILE A 34 1.24 -3.42 11.66
C ILE A 34 1.55 -2.26 12.59
N PRO A 35 2.16 -1.17 12.10
CA PRO A 35 2.32 0.06 12.88
C PRO A 35 1.00 0.56 13.46
N SER A 36 1.02 1.23 14.61
CA SER A 36 -0.21 1.60 15.34
C SER A 36 -1.07 2.64 14.62
N ASP A 37 -0.49 3.39 13.72
CA ASP A 37 -1.07 4.42 12.86
C ASP A 37 -1.41 3.93 11.46
N MET A 38 -1.23 2.61 11.21
CA MET A 38 -1.51 1.98 9.93
C MET A 38 -2.55 0.85 10.06
N GLN A 39 -3.12 0.47 8.93
CA GLN A 39 -4.04 -0.65 8.76
C GLN A 39 -3.58 -1.55 7.62
N ALA A 40 -3.81 -2.86 7.74
CA ALA A 40 -3.45 -3.81 6.70
C ALA A 40 -4.66 -4.20 5.85
N ILE A 41 -4.39 -4.34 4.56
CA ILE A 41 -5.34 -4.80 3.56
C ILE A 41 -4.70 -6.00 2.85
N ALA A 42 -5.36 -7.14 2.90
CA ALA A 42 -4.93 -8.30 2.11
C ALA A 42 -5.35 -8.14 0.65
N GLY A 43 -4.48 -8.51 -0.28
CA GLY A 43 -4.85 -8.67 -1.69
C GLY A 43 -5.95 -9.73 -1.84
N GLU A 44 -6.76 -9.61 -2.89
CA GLU A 44 -7.91 -10.51 -3.11
C GLU A 44 -7.50 -11.99 -3.17
N ALA A 45 -6.39 -12.30 -3.83
CA ALA A 45 -5.83 -13.66 -3.90
C ALA A 45 -5.03 -14.06 -2.65
N GLY A 46 -4.89 -13.16 -1.66
CA GLY A 46 -4.08 -13.41 -0.47
C GLY A 46 -2.58 -13.50 -0.75
N ASP A 47 -2.13 -12.95 -1.85
CA ASP A 47 -0.76 -13.03 -2.36
C ASP A 47 0.12 -11.84 -1.92
N TYR A 48 -0.49 -10.79 -1.37
CA TYR A 48 0.20 -9.66 -0.75
C TYR A 48 -0.61 -9.06 0.40
N ASP A 49 0.10 -8.34 1.28
CA ASP A 49 -0.45 -7.41 2.27
C ASP A 49 0.00 -6.00 1.92
N LEU A 50 -0.96 -5.08 1.81
CA LEU A 50 -0.73 -3.64 1.67
C LEU A 50 -1.02 -2.98 3.02
N ILE A 51 -0.06 -2.28 3.59
CA ILE A 51 -0.24 -1.55 4.85
C ILE A 51 -0.29 -0.06 4.54
N VAL A 52 -1.36 0.60 4.97
CA VAL A 52 -1.66 2.00 4.64
C VAL A 52 -2.00 2.79 5.90
N PRO A 53 -1.81 4.12 5.92
CA PRO A 53 -2.22 4.96 7.04
C PRO A 53 -3.70 4.78 7.41
N ASN A 54 -4.02 4.85 8.70
CA ASN A 54 -5.40 4.63 9.20
C ASN A 54 -6.41 5.65 8.66
N GLU A 55 -5.96 6.85 8.29
CA GLU A 55 -6.79 7.91 7.71
C GLU A 55 -7.09 7.71 6.23
N TRP A 56 -6.39 6.81 5.54
CA TRP A 56 -6.68 6.50 4.16
C TRP A 56 -7.89 5.57 4.07
N LEU A 57 -8.81 5.89 3.18
CA LEU A 57 -9.96 5.05 2.89
C LEU A 57 -9.57 3.91 1.96
N VAL A 58 -10.16 2.74 2.19
CA VAL A 58 -9.80 1.51 1.48
C VAL A 58 -10.97 1.00 0.67
N GLU A 59 -10.70 0.62 -0.56
CA GLU A 59 -11.66 -0.04 -1.46
C GLU A 59 -10.99 -1.25 -2.11
N THR A 60 -11.66 -2.41 -2.06
CA THR A 60 -11.21 -3.63 -2.72
C THR A 60 -12.27 -4.05 -3.73
N THR A 61 -11.86 -4.24 -4.97
CA THR A 61 -12.66 -4.79 -6.06
C THR A 61 -11.93 -5.96 -6.69
N VAL A 62 -12.61 -6.72 -7.56
CA VAL A 62 -11.99 -7.87 -8.24
C VAL A 62 -10.70 -7.46 -8.96
N GLY A 63 -9.58 -8.03 -8.56
CA GLY A 63 -8.27 -7.79 -9.16
C GLY A 63 -7.60 -6.45 -8.80
N MET A 64 -8.21 -5.66 -7.88
CA MET A 64 -7.67 -4.35 -7.53
C MET A 64 -7.91 -4.02 -6.06
N THR A 65 -6.87 -3.56 -5.38
CA THR A 65 -6.95 -2.98 -4.03
C THR A 65 -6.50 -1.52 -4.11
N SER A 66 -7.30 -0.61 -3.58
CA SER A 66 -7.02 0.82 -3.56
C SER A 66 -7.09 1.38 -2.15
N ALA A 67 -6.16 2.29 -1.84
CA ALA A 67 -6.24 3.17 -0.69
C ALA A 67 -6.18 4.62 -1.19
N TYR A 68 -6.97 5.52 -0.62
CA TYR A 68 -7.05 6.90 -1.09
C TYR A 68 -7.32 7.89 0.03
N VAL A 69 -6.85 9.12 -0.18
CA VAL A 69 -7.11 10.25 0.70
C VAL A 69 -8.44 10.88 0.30
N GLU A 70 -9.31 11.17 1.27
CA GLU A 70 -10.56 11.89 1.03
C GLU A 70 -10.31 13.40 0.93
N ASP A 71 -9.61 13.79 -0.11
CA ASP A 71 -9.35 15.18 -0.45
C ASP A 71 -9.90 15.53 -1.85
N THR A 72 -9.76 16.79 -2.24
CA THR A 72 -10.18 17.26 -3.57
C THR A 72 -9.34 16.69 -4.70
N ALA A 73 -8.11 16.29 -4.42
CA ALA A 73 -7.17 15.73 -5.40
C ALA A 73 -7.39 14.22 -5.61
N ARG A 74 -8.06 13.54 -4.66
CA ARG A 74 -8.26 12.09 -4.66
C ARG A 74 -6.97 11.31 -4.89
N SER A 75 -5.93 11.70 -4.16
CA SER A 75 -4.66 10.98 -4.18
C SER A 75 -4.89 9.53 -3.76
N SER A 76 -4.35 8.58 -4.52
CA SER A 76 -4.59 7.15 -4.27
C SER A 76 -3.38 6.30 -4.57
N VAL A 77 -3.24 5.19 -3.82
CA VAL A 77 -2.36 4.07 -4.15
C VAL A 77 -3.23 2.88 -4.51
N THR A 78 -2.99 2.31 -5.69
CA THR A 78 -3.73 1.15 -6.19
C THR A 78 -2.74 0.02 -6.50
N VAL A 79 -3.08 -1.20 -6.10
CA VAL A 79 -2.34 -2.41 -6.47
C VAL A 79 -3.21 -3.25 -7.39
N THR A 80 -2.68 -3.59 -8.56
CA THR A 80 -3.29 -4.54 -9.50
C THR A 80 -2.32 -5.67 -9.81
N ALA A 81 -2.85 -6.86 -10.08
CA ALA A 81 -2.10 -8.04 -10.45
C ALA A 81 -2.61 -8.54 -11.81
N ASN A 82 -1.73 -8.57 -12.81
CA ASN A 82 -2.05 -8.98 -14.17
C ASN A 82 -1.23 -10.21 -14.57
N GLU A 83 -1.90 -11.28 -14.96
CA GLU A 83 -1.21 -12.41 -15.59
C GLU A 83 -0.66 -11.98 -16.95
N LEU A 84 0.65 -12.18 -17.15
CA LEU A 84 1.29 -11.84 -18.40
C LEU A 84 1.04 -12.92 -19.47
N THR A 85 0.87 -12.47 -20.70
CA THR A 85 0.90 -13.37 -21.85
C THR A 85 2.33 -13.84 -22.14
N ALA A 86 2.48 -14.93 -22.88
CA ALA A 86 3.79 -15.47 -23.24
C ALA A 86 4.71 -14.51 -24.00
N GLU A 87 4.17 -13.41 -24.53
CA GLU A 87 4.90 -12.38 -25.27
C GLU A 87 5.47 -11.28 -24.37
N LEU A 88 4.89 -11.09 -23.16
CA LEU A 88 5.30 -10.06 -22.20
C LEU A 88 6.08 -10.75 -21.06
N THR A 89 7.39 -10.80 -21.18
CA THR A 89 8.25 -11.56 -20.25
C THR A 89 9.14 -10.71 -19.35
N SER A 90 9.06 -9.37 -19.46
CA SER A 90 9.85 -8.45 -18.64
C SER A 90 9.05 -7.22 -18.24
N ILE A 91 9.53 -6.53 -17.20
CA ILE A 91 8.95 -5.27 -16.72
C ILE A 91 9.03 -4.20 -17.82
N GLU A 92 10.18 -4.10 -18.50
CA GLU A 92 10.41 -3.13 -19.55
C GLU A 92 9.47 -3.33 -20.74
N ALA A 93 9.30 -4.58 -21.19
CA ALA A 93 8.38 -4.88 -22.31
C ALA A 93 6.93 -4.53 -21.95
N TYR A 94 6.52 -4.77 -20.71
CA TYR A 94 5.21 -4.36 -20.20
C TYR A 94 5.08 -2.83 -20.18
N TRP A 95 6.10 -2.14 -19.66
CA TRP A 95 6.12 -0.68 -19.62
C TRP A 95 6.07 -0.05 -20.99
N ASP A 96 6.87 -0.53 -21.96
CA ASP A 96 6.92 0.00 -23.31
C ASP A 96 5.53 -0.08 -23.99
N MET A 97 4.83 -1.21 -23.86
CA MET A 97 3.46 -1.38 -24.34
C MET A 97 2.51 -0.37 -23.66
N PHE A 98 2.55 -0.24 -22.36
CA PHE A 98 1.72 0.69 -21.59
C PHE A 98 1.98 2.14 -22.01
N ALA A 99 3.26 2.54 -22.09
CA ALA A 99 3.65 3.91 -22.42
C ALA A 99 3.22 4.30 -23.85
N GLU A 100 3.28 3.36 -24.80
CA GLU A 100 2.80 3.58 -26.17
C GLU A 100 1.27 3.82 -26.20
N GLU A 101 0.49 2.99 -25.52
CA GLU A 101 -0.97 3.14 -25.43
C GLU A 101 -1.36 4.45 -24.72
N PHE A 102 -0.64 4.78 -23.65
CA PHE A 102 -0.91 5.99 -22.87
C PHE A 102 -0.58 7.26 -23.66
N ALA A 103 0.56 7.27 -24.38
CA ALA A 103 0.95 8.36 -25.26
C ALA A 103 0.01 8.52 -26.46
N ALA A 104 -0.57 7.43 -26.96
CA ALA A 104 -1.59 7.48 -28.02
C ALA A 104 -2.91 8.08 -27.51
N THR A 105 -3.20 7.94 -26.22
CA THR A 105 -4.44 8.43 -25.58
C THR A 105 -4.31 9.88 -25.11
N PHE A 106 -3.16 10.27 -24.57
CA PHE A 106 -2.91 11.57 -23.96
C PHE A 106 -1.76 12.29 -24.67
N ALA A 107 -2.10 13.29 -25.47
CA ALA A 107 -1.15 14.00 -26.34
C ALA A 107 -0.02 14.72 -25.60
N ASP A 108 -0.19 15.01 -24.31
CA ASP A 108 0.79 15.66 -23.43
C ASP A 108 1.44 14.68 -22.43
N PHE A 109 1.32 13.37 -22.71
CA PHE A 109 2.06 12.37 -21.95
C PHE A 109 3.55 12.68 -21.94
N ALA A 110 4.12 12.73 -20.77
CA ALA A 110 5.54 13.01 -20.60
C ALA A 110 6.14 12.17 -19.46
N MET A 111 7.19 11.43 -19.78
CA MET A 111 8.02 10.78 -18.78
C MET A 111 8.73 11.85 -17.96
N VAL A 112 8.74 11.65 -16.63
CA VAL A 112 9.55 12.42 -15.71
C VAL A 112 10.88 11.69 -15.49
N ASP A 113 10.81 10.43 -15.09
CA ASP A 113 11.97 9.55 -14.93
C ASP A 113 11.59 8.07 -14.87
N ALA A 114 12.62 7.22 -14.91
CA ALA A 114 12.56 5.80 -14.67
C ALA A 114 13.79 5.38 -13.87
N GLU A 115 13.59 4.64 -12.78
CA GLU A 115 14.69 4.20 -11.91
C GLU A 115 14.45 2.79 -11.36
N PRO A 116 15.51 2.04 -11.04
CA PRO A 116 15.38 0.82 -10.27
C PRO A 116 14.69 1.08 -8.94
N SER A 117 13.88 0.15 -8.50
CA SER A 117 13.22 0.16 -7.20
C SER A 117 13.26 -1.24 -6.60
N ASP A 118 13.14 -1.31 -5.30
CA ASP A 118 13.03 -2.57 -4.60
C ASP A 118 11.63 -2.68 -3.98
N VAL A 119 10.99 -3.81 -4.17
CA VAL A 119 9.79 -4.18 -3.43
C VAL A 119 10.16 -5.25 -2.44
N VAL A 120 9.77 -5.07 -1.19
CA VAL A 120 10.01 -6.05 -0.15
C VAL A 120 9.18 -7.29 -0.43
N VAL A 121 9.86 -8.43 -0.57
CA VAL A 121 9.22 -9.75 -0.65
C VAL A 121 9.50 -10.43 0.67
N GLY A 122 8.49 -10.53 1.52
CA GLY A 122 8.61 -11.21 2.79
C GLY A 122 7.51 -12.25 2.94
N SER A 123 7.91 -13.47 3.33
CA SER A 123 6.98 -14.32 4.06
C SER A 123 7.29 -14.11 5.54
N ALA A 124 6.26 -13.88 6.35
CA ALA A 124 6.41 -13.77 7.80
C ALA A 124 7.02 -15.03 8.45
N TYR A 125 7.15 -16.09 7.71
CA TYR A 125 7.72 -17.37 8.14
C TYR A 125 9.21 -17.51 7.85
N GLU A 126 9.78 -16.61 7.06
CA GLU A 126 11.22 -16.58 6.77
C GLU A 126 11.80 -15.28 7.37
N ASP A 127 12.71 -15.42 8.30
CA ASP A 127 13.44 -14.33 8.98
C ASP A 127 14.38 -13.55 7.99
N THR A 128 14.08 -13.63 6.71
CA THR A 128 14.83 -12.97 5.64
C THR A 128 13.90 -12.14 4.77
N THR A 129 14.00 -10.83 4.95
CA THR A 129 13.44 -9.87 4.01
C THR A 129 14.13 -10.08 2.66
N ARG A 130 13.39 -10.57 1.67
CA ARG A 130 13.87 -10.66 0.31
C ARG A 130 13.40 -9.44 -0.44
N HIS A 131 14.31 -8.81 -1.17
CA HIS A 131 13.97 -7.78 -2.13
C HIS A 131 13.80 -8.43 -3.50
N THR A 132 12.76 -8.06 -4.22
CA THR A 132 12.62 -8.39 -5.63
C THR A 132 12.87 -7.16 -6.46
N GLU A 133 13.45 -7.37 -7.64
CA GLU A 133 13.65 -6.28 -8.59
C GLU A 133 12.31 -5.68 -8.97
N ALA A 134 12.26 -4.36 -8.96
CA ALA A 134 11.15 -3.57 -9.45
C ALA A 134 11.70 -2.39 -10.26
N LEU A 135 10.88 -1.85 -11.15
CA LEU A 135 11.16 -0.60 -11.84
C LEU A 135 10.09 0.42 -11.47
N LYS A 136 10.54 1.62 -11.17
CA LYS A 136 9.69 2.76 -10.84
C LYS A 136 9.70 3.76 -11.98
N TYR A 137 8.52 4.10 -12.46
CA TYR A 137 8.28 5.06 -13.54
C TYR A 137 7.45 6.21 -13.02
N ARG A 138 7.89 7.45 -13.29
CA ARG A 138 7.11 8.64 -13.01
C ARG A 138 6.77 9.35 -14.32
N TYR A 139 5.52 9.76 -14.48
CA TYR A 139 5.04 10.40 -15.69
C TYR A 139 3.85 11.33 -15.41
N THR A 140 3.56 12.18 -16.37
CA THR A 140 2.44 13.14 -16.31
C THR A 140 1.61 13.10 -17.56
N ALA A 141 0.33 13.44 -17.43
CA ALA A 141 -0.58 13.74 -18.54
C ALA A 141 -1.76 14.57 -18.05
N THR A 142 -2.53 15.15 -18.97
CA THR A 142 -3.76 15.88 -18.66
C THR A 142 -4.97 15.00 -18.93
N VAL A 143 -5.80 14.79 -17.93
CA VAL A 143 -7.05 14.04 -18.01
C VAL A 143 -8.20 14.96 -17.63
N GLY A 144 -9.17 15.15 -18.54
CA GLY A 144 -10.32 16.02 -18.29
C GLY A 144 -9.97 17.48 -17.97
N GLY A 145 -8.82 17.97 -18.46
CA GLY A 145 -8.35 19.34 -18.20
C GLY A 145 -7.55 19.51 -16.90
N VAL A 146 -7.36 18.43 -16.12
CA VAL A 146 -6.55 18.41 -14.91
C VAL A 146 -5.24 17.70 -15.19
N LYS A 147 -4.11 18.31 -14.82
CA LYS A 147 -2.80 17.67 -14.95
C LYS A 147 -2.58 16.73 -13.78
N TYR A 148 -2.38 15.46 -14.09
CA TYR A 148 -2.03 14.40 -13.15
C TYR A 148 -0.56 14.06 -13.23
N GLN A 149 -0.04 13.54 -12.12
CA GLN A 149 1.24 12.89 -12.04
C GLN A 149 1.06 11.50 -11.42
N TRP A 150 1.73 10.52 -12.00
CA TRP A 150 1.72 9.15 -11.54
C TRP A 150 3.12 8.69 -11.17
N MET A 151 3.17 7.77 -10.22
CA MET A 151 4.30 6.89 -9.98
C MET A 151 3.80 5.45 -10.08
N GLN A 152 4.42 4.66 -10.93
CA GLN A 152 4.15 3.22 -11.00
C GLN A 152 5.39 2.43 -10.61
N VAL A 153 5.22 1.51 -9.67
CA VAL A 153 6.23 0.51 -9.33
C VAL A 153 5.75 -0.82 -9.90
N LEU A 154 6.54 -1.38 -10.79
CA LEU A 154 6.26 -2.63 -11.49
C LEU A 154 7.17 -3.73 -10.95
N SER A 155 6.62 -4.86 -10.55
CA SER A 155 7.35 -6.02 -10.06
C SER A 155 6.81 -7.30 -10.69
N LEU A 156 7.69 -8.10 -11.27
CA LEU A 156 7.33 -9.36 -11.92
C LEU A 156 7.61 -10.54 -10.97
N ARG A 157 6.57 -11.31 -10.67
CA ARG A 157 6.67 -12.53 -9.86
C ARG A 157 6.09 -13.71 -10.62
N GLY A 158 6.96 -14.61 -11.07
CA GLY A 158 6.54 -15.69 -11.97
C GLY A 158 5.96 -15.16 -13.28
N ALA A 159 4.69 -15.40 -13.54
CA ALA A 159 3.97 -14.88 -14.71
C ALA A 159 3.04 -13.70 -14.37
N THR A 160 3.06 -13.20 -13.13
CA THR A 160 2.17 -12.13 -12.67
C THR A 160 2.95 -10.82 -12.55
N MET A 161 2.49 -9.78 -13.25
CA MET A 161 2.94 -8.40 -13.09
C MET A 161 2.11 -7.72 -12.01
N TYR A 162 2.77 -7.32 -10.93
CA TYR A 162 2.19 -6.47 -9.90
C TYR A 162 2.49 -5.03 -10.23
N ILE A 163 1.45 -4.21 -10.22
CA ILE A 163 1.51 -2.80 -10.58
C ILE A 163 0.98 -2.00 -9.40
N ILE A 164 1.87 -1.29 -8.73
CA ILE A 164 1.53 -0.37 -7.66
C ILE A 164 1.52 1.03 -8.26
N THR A 165 0.36 1.67 -8.29
CA THR A 165 0.19 2.98 -8.90
C THR A 165 -0.20 4.01 -7.86
N TYR A 166 0.65 5.00 -7.65
CA TYR A 166 0.28 6.25 -6.99
C TYR A 166 -0.24 7.22 -8.04
N THR A 167 -1.42 7.77 -7.79
CA THR A 167 -2.10 8.77 -8.63
C THR A 167 -2.39 10.00 -7.81
N SER A 168 -2.02 11.18 -8.32
CA SER A 168 -2.42 12.47 -7.75
C SER A 168 -2.47 13.53 -8.83
N THR A 169 -3.11 14.68 -8.54
CA THR A 169 -2.89 15.87 -9.38
C THR A 169 -1.43 16.32 -9.26
N ALA A 170 -0.90 16.92 -10.32
CA ALA A 170 0.49 17.41 -10.30
C ALA A 170 0.74 18.45 -9.19
N GLU A 171 -0.30 19.17 -8.77
CA GLU A 171 -0.24 20.16 -7.68
C GLU A 171 -0.12 19.48 -6.30
N SER A 172 -0.83 18.37 -6.10
CA SER A 172 -0.91 17.67 -4.79
C SER A 172 0.04 16.48 -4.69
N TYR A 173 0.78 16.16 -5.75
CA TYR A 173 1.60 14.95 -5.83
C TYR A 173 2.61 14.84 -4.67
N GLU A 174 3.33 15.92 -4.37
CA GLU A 174 4.34 15.93 -3.31
C GLU A 174 3.74 15.89 -1.90
N SER A 175 2.47 16.30 -1.75
CA SER A 175 1.84 16.41 -0.42
C SER A 175 1.66 15.07 0.29
N ASN A 176 1.48 13.98 -0.46
CA ASN A 176 1.27 12.65 0.08
C ASN A 176 2.44 11.68 -0.24
N LEU A 177 3.55 12.21 -0.75
CA LEU A 177 4.66 11.35 -1.21
C LEU A 177 5.36 10.63 -0.06
N GLU A 178 5.38 11.21 1.14
CA GLU A 178 5.93 10.58 2.35
C GLU A 178 5.11 9.34 2.71
N ASP A 179 3.78 9.47 2.83
CA ASP A 179 2.86 8.36 3.09
C ASP A 179 2.96 7.27 2.02
N VAL A 180 3.04 7.68 0.75
CA VAL A 180 3.18 6.73 -0.38
C VAL A 180 4.48 5.93 -0.28
N ASN A 181 5.58 6.56 0.07
CA ASN A 181 6.85 5.86 0.26
C ASN A 181 6.78 4.91 1.47
N GLU A 182 6.07 5.30 2.53
CA GLU A 182 5.82 4.43 3.68
C GLU A 182 4.96 3.23 3.28
N ILE A 183 3.87 3.43 2.54
CA ILE A 183 3.04 2.36 1.98
C ILE A 183 3.87 1.40 1.13
N LEU A 184 4.73 1.90 0.24
CA LEU A 184 5.60 1.07 -0.58
C LEU A 184 6.60 0.26 0.24
N SER A 185 7.12 0.82 1.34
CA SER A 185 8.03 0.12 2.25
C SER A 185 7.35 -0.99 3.07
N HIS A 186 6.01 -0.96 3.15
CA HIS A 186 5.18 -1.92 3.87
C HIS A 186 4.30 -2.76 2.94
N LEU A 187 4.62 -2.86 1.66
CA LEU A 187 4.01 -3.83 0.75
C LEU A 187 4.75 -5.15 0.87
N TYR A 188 4.07 -6.19 1.32
CA TYR A 188 4.63 -7.53 1.52
C TYR A 188 3.96 -8.53 0.60
N PHE A 189 4.73 -9.16 -0.27
CA PHE A 189 4.26 -10.32 -1.03
C PHE A 189 4.42 -11.59 -0.19
N ARG A 190 3.43 -12.47 -0.30
CA ARG A 190 3.39 -13.77 0.37
C ARG A 190 3.99 -14.90 -0.48
#